data_66f43c5319f5b027cf367b6e4beb89f2
#
_entry.id   66f43c5319f5b027cf367b6e4beb89f2
#
_cell.length_a   1.000
_cell.length_b   1.000
_cell.length_c   1.000
_cell.angle_alpha   90.00
_cell.angle_beta   90.00
_cell.angle_gamma   90.00
#
_symmetry.space_group_name_H-M   'P 1'
#
loop_
_entity.id
_entity.type
_entity.pdbx_description
1 polymer ?
#
loop_
_entity_poly.entity_id
_entity_poly.type
_entity_poly.pdbx_seq_one_letter_code
_entity_poly.pdbx_strand_id
1 'polypeptide(L)'
;MSTELDLGPQPLEDILNGWGLSHHDLVEVSPEQLTHKQVQRASSGRKLTLKMKQKVSRTLNFAVWGRLTNEEREQFVEYFPKHLFNYNKGYEGGDPNVEMYSLLEGRKVRRDFLEELSL
;
A
#
# COMPACT_ATOMS: atom_id res chain seq x y z
N MET A 1 2.35 5.45 -27.44
CA MET A 1 2.19 4.07 -27.38
C MET A 1 2.11 3.49 -26.00
N SER A 2 3.14 3.58 -25.17
CA SER A 2 3.04 3.04 -23.81
C SER A 2 1.92 3.69 -23.00
N THR A 3 1.57 4.94 -23.32
CA THR A 3 0.48 5.63 -22.61
C THR A 3 -0.88 4.98 -22.80
N GLU A 4 -1.07 4.23 -23.87
CA GLU A 4 -2.32 3.52 -24.12
C GLU A 4 -2.53 2.41 -23.11
N LEU A 5 -1.46 1.95 -22.45
CA LEU A 5 -1.51 0.88 -21.47
C LEU A 5 -1.69 1.40 -20.06
N ASP A 6 -1.60 2.71 -19.86
CA ASP A 6 -1.74 3.32 -18.54
C ASP A 6 -3.19 3.74 -18.33
N LEU A 7 -3.80 3.17 -17.30
CA LEU A 7 -5.21 3.36 -16.99
C LEU A 7 -5.45 4.49 -15.99
N GLY A 8 -4.40 5.27 -15.71
CA GLY A 8 -4.46 6.38 -14.79
C GLY A 8 -4.19 5.98 -13.35
N PRO A 9 -4.16 6.95 -12.44
CA PRO A 9 -3.86 6.68 -11.03
C PRO A 9 -4.81 5.64 -10.46
N GLN A 10 -4.25 4.75 -9.64
CA GLN A 10 -4.99 3.64 -9.05
C GLN A 10 -5.25 3.88 -7.56
N PRO A 11 -6.28 3.25 -6.99
CA PRO A 11 -6.55 3.35 -5.56
C PRO A 11 -5.34 3.03 -4.69
N LEU A 12 -4.44 2.19 -5.17
CA LEU A 12 -3.20 1.86 -4.48
C LEU A 12 -2.47 3.11 -3.99
N GLU A 13 -2.38 4.15 -4.84
CA GLU A 13 -1.65 5.36 -4.47
C GLU A 13 -2.31 6.09 -3.30
N ASP A 14 -3.63 6.20 -3.32
CA ASP A 14 -4.37 6.83 -2.22
C ASP A 14 -4.22 6.03 -0.93
N ILE A 15 -4.23 4.71 -1.04
CA ILE A 15 -4.08 3.82 0.11
C ILE A 15 -2.69 3.97 0.71
N LEU A 16 -1.65 4.01 -0.13
CA LEU A 16 -0.29 4.24 0.33
C LEU A 16 -0.19 5.58 1.06
N ASN A 17 -0.75 6.62 0.47
CA ASN A 17 -0.72 7.95 1.09
C ASN A 17 -1.45 7.95 2.43
N GLY A 18 -2.58 7.26 2.53
CA GLY A 18 -3.33 7.16 3.77
C GLY A 18 -2.53 6.51 4.89
N TRP A 19 -1.76 5.48 4.57
CA TRP A 19 -0.91 4.80 5.54
C TRP A 19 0.45 5.49 5.75
N GLY A 20 0.74 6.53 4.99
CA GLY A 20 2.04 7.20 5.06
C GLY A 20 3.17 6.34 4.52
N LEU A 21 2.87 5.50 3.54
CA LEU A 21 3.84 4.60 2.91
C LEU A 21 4.31 5.18 1.58
N SER A 22 5.62 5.15 1.36
CA SER A 22 6.20 5.50 0.06
C SER A 22 6.41 4.24 -0.77
N HIS A 23 6.70 4.43 -2.06
CA HIS A 23 7.08 3.30 -2.91
C HIS A 23 8.32 2.61 -2.35
N HIS A 24 9.26 3.39 -1.84
CA HIS A 24 10.48 2.86 -1.22
C HIS A 24 10.16 1.93 -0.03
N ASP A 25 9.18 2.31 0.78
CA ASP A 25 8.78 1.49 1.93
C ASP A 25 8.32 0.10 1.50
N LEU A 26 7.57 0.02 0.40
CA LEU A 26 7.12 -1.27 -0.12
C LEU A 26 8.31 -2.10 -0.62
N VAL A 27 9.22 -1.47 -1.34
CA VAL A 27 10.39 -2.16 -1.87
C VAL A 27 11.23 -2.74 -0.74
N GLU A 28 11.44 -1.95 0.32
CA GLU A 28 12.27 -2.38 1.46
C GLU A 28 11.70 -3.57 2.19
N VAL A 29 10.38 -3.62 2.40
CA VAL A 29 9.78 -4.69 3.19
C VAL A 29 9.39 -5.90 2.36
N SER A 30 9.46 -5.83 1.04
CA SER A 30 8.97 -6.89 0.17
C SER A 30 9.75 -8.19 0.35
N PRO A 31 9.10 -9.28 0.72
CA PRO A 31 9.76 -10.59 0.76
C PRO A 31 9.89 -11.21 -0.62
N GLU A 32 9.30 -10.59 -1.64
CA GLU A 32 9.24 -11.12 -3.00
C GLU A 32 10.01 -10.24 -4.00
N GLN A 33 10.92 -9.42 -3.51
CA GLN A 33 11.78 -8.58 -4.35
C GLN A 33 11.02 -7.64 -5.29
N LEU A 34 10.00 -6.99 -4.75
CA LEU A 34 9.27 -5.97 -5.48
C LEU A 34 10.21 -4.78 -5.77
N THR A 35 10.21 -4.28 -7.00
CA THR A 35 11.10 -3.19 -7.38
C THR A 35 10.36 -1.85 -7.41
N HIS A 36 11.13 -0.74 -7.34
CA HIS A 36 10.56 0.60 -7.46
C HIS A 36 9.78 0.76 -8.76
N LYS A 37 10.32 0.25 -9.85
CA LYS A 37 9.67 0.34 -11.16
C LYS A 37 8.34 -0.39 -11.16
N GLN A 38 8.26 -1.56 -10.52
CA GLN A 38 7.02 -2.32 -10.43
C GLN A 38 5.97 -1.57 -9.60
N VAL A 39 6.36 -0.97 -8.49
CA VAL A 39 5.43 -0.21 -7.65
C VAL A 39 4.94 1.03 -8.41
N GLN A 40 5.85 1.72 -9.08
CA GLN A 40 5.49 2.92 -9.86
C GLN A 40 4.49 2.57 -10.96
N ARG A 41 4.72 1.49 -11.68
CA ARG A 41 3.79 1.04 -12.72
C ARG A 41 2.43 0.68 -12.14
N ALA A 42 2.41 0.02 -10.99
CA ALA A 42 1.16 -0.32 -10.32
C ALA A 42 0.37 0.93 -9.94
N SER A 43 1.04 1.94 -9.40
CA SER A 43 0.39 3.17 -8.96
C SER A 43 -0.13 4.02 -10.11
N SER A 44 0.57 4.00 -11.25
CA SER A 44 0.20 4.82 -12.41
C SER A 44 -0.90 4.19 -13.27
N GLY A 45 -1.26 2.94 -12.99
CA GLY A 45 -2.33 2.28 -13.71
C GLY A 45 -1.87 1.43 -14.89
N ARG A 46 -0.60 1.04 -14.91
CA ARG A 46 -0.12 0.10 -15.90
C ARG A 46 -0.84 -1.23 -15.71
N LYS A 47 -1.36 -1.79 -16.78
CA LYS A 47 -2.07 -3.06 -16.69
C LYS A 47 -1.11 -4.16 -16.28
N LEU A 48 -1.37 -4.79 -15.15
CA LEU A 48 -0.52 -5.82 -14.58
C LEU A 48 -1.14 -7.19 -14.70
N THR A 49 -0.29 -8.22 -14.68
CA THR A 49 -0.79 -9.60 -14.58
C THR A 49 -1.39 -9.80 -13.19
N LEU A 50 -2.27 -10.79 -13.07
CA LEU A 50 -2.84 -11.14 -11.77
C LEU A 50 -1.74 -11.45 -10.75
N LYS A 51 -0.72 -12.18 -11.18
CA LYS A 51 0.39 -12.55 -10.33
C LYS A 51 1.10 -11.32 -9.75
N MET A 52 1.33 -10.30 -10.60
CA MET A 52 1.95 -9.06 -10.14
C MET A 52 1.02 -8.27 -9.21
N LYS A 53 -0.27 -8.21 -9.51
CA LYS A 53 -1.24 -7.54 -8.63
C LYS A 53 -1.28 -8.20 -7.27
N GLN A 54 -1.23 -9.52 -7.21
CA GLN A 54 -1.19 -10.26 -5.95
C GLN A 54 0.10 -9.99 -5.18
N LYS A 55 1.22 -9.90 -5.87
CA LYS A 55 2.51 -9.58 -5.25
C LYS A 55 2.46 -8.19 -4.58
N VAL A 56 1.91 -7.21 -5.28
CA VAL A 56 1.75 -5.85 -4.72
C VAL A 56 0.84 -5.88 -3.50
N SER A 57 -0.28 -6.61 -3.59
CA SER A 57 -1.23 -6.72 -2.47
C SER A 57 -0.58 -7.34 -1.24
N ARG A 58 0.16 -8.44 -1.42
CA ARG A 58 0.83 -9.11 -0.29
C ARG A 58 1.87 -8.20 0.34
N THR A 59 2.63 -7.48 -0.47
CA THR A 59 3.65 -6.57 0.04
C THR A 59 3.02 -5.42 0.84
N LEU A 60 1.93 -4.86 0.32
CA LEU A 60 1.21 -3.80 1.03
C LEU A 60 0.69 -4.29 2.38
N ASN A 61 0.05 -5.47 2.40
CA ASN A 61 -0.45 -6.04 3.63
C ASN A 61 0.68 -6.24 4.65
N PHE A 62 1.81 -6.73 4.19
CA PHE A 62 2.97 -6.95 5.03
C PHE A 62 3.49 -5.63 5.62
N ALA A 63 3.57 -4.60 4.79
CA ALA A 63 4.04 -3.29 5.22
C ALA A 63 3.13 -2.66 6.28
N VAL A 64 1.82 -2.73 6.05
CA VAL A 64 0.84 -2.19 7.01
C VAL A 64 0.85 -3.01 8.30
N TRP A 65 0.81 -4.33 8.17
CA TRP A 65 0.79 -5.23 9.33
C TRP A 65 1.94 -4.97 10.29
N GLY A 66 3.13 -4.71 9.73
CA GLY A 66 4.31 -4.44 10.55
C GLY A 66 4.22 -3.16 11.37
N ARG A 67 3.30 -2.28 11.04
CA ARG A 67 3.11 -1.00 11.75
C ARG A 67 2.00 -1.04 12.79
N LEU A 68 1.23 -2.11 12.83
CA LEU A 68 0.07 -2.22 13.70
C LEU A 68 0.42 -2.95 15.00
N THR A 69 -0.25 -2.55 16.08
CA THR A 69 -0.21 -3.30 17.35
C THR A 69 -1.05 -4.57 17.21
N ASN A 70 -0.90 -5.49 18.16
CA ASN A 70 -1.68 -6.72 18.14
C ASN A 70 -3.19 -6.45 18.15
N GLU A 71 -3.61 -5.45 18.92
CA GLU A 71 -5.03 -5.09 18.99
C GLU A 71 -5.54 -4.52 17.65
N GLU A 72 -4.72 -3.68 17.02
CA GLU A 72 -5.09 -3.11 15.73
C GLU A 72 -5.14 -4.15 14.63
N ARG A 73 -4.26 -5.15 14.70
CA ARG A 73 -4.23 -6.24 13.73
C ARG A 73 -5.54 -7.02 13.69
N GLU A 74 -6.24 -7.09 14.81
CA GLU A 74 -7.54 -7.77 14.86
C GLU A 74 -8.60 -7.04 14.03
N GLN A 75 -8.41 -5.75 13.81
CA GLN A 75 -9.35 -4.93 13.05
C GLN A 75 -8.93 -4.75 11.59
N PHE A 76 -7.70 -5.11 11.26
CA PHE A 76 -7.16 -4.91 9.93
C PHE A 76 -7.84 -5.81 8.91
N VAL A 77 -8.26 -5.22 7.79
CA VAL A 77 -8.84 -5.96 6.67
C VAL A 77 -7.76 -6.10 5.59
N GLU A 78 -7.47 -7.32 5.20
CA GLU A 78 -6.45 -7.62 4.21
C GLU A 78 -6.81 -7.02 2.86
N TYR A 79 -5.82 -6.44 2.20
CA TYR A 79 -6.01 -5.89 0.87
C TYR A 79 -5.87 -6.97 -0.20
N PHE A 80 -6.76 -6.92 -1.18
CA PHE A 80 -6.72 -7.77 -2.37
C PHE A 80 -6.62 -6.88 -3.61
N PRO A 81 -6.27 -7.43 -4.77
CA PRO A 81 -6.22 -6.63 -6.00
C PRO A 81 -7.49 -5.84 -6.29
N LYS A 82 -8.64 -6.37 -5.93
CA LYS A 82 -9.93 -5.68 -6.10
C LYS A 82 -10.05 -4.37 -5.32
N HIS A 83 -9.22 -4.18 -4.31
CA HIS A 83 -9.20 -2.94 -3.53
C HIS A 83 -8.22 -1.91 -4.11
N LEU A 84 -7.22 -2.38 -4.83
CA LEU A 84 -6.06 -1.57 -5.23
C LEU A 84 -6.11 -1.09 -6.66
N PHE A 85 -6.82 -1.81 -7.53
CA PHE A 85 -6.80 -1.57 -8.98
C PHE A 85 -8.21 -1.43 -9.52
N ASN A 86 -8.55 -0.23 -9.99
CA ASN A 86 -9.90 0.07 -10.47
C ASN A 86 -10.21 -0.55 -11.84
N TYR A 87 -9.19 -1.07 -12.53
CA TYR A 87 -9.39 -1.82 -13.77
C TYR A 87 -9.53 -3.32 -13.53
N ASN A 88 -9.39 -3.75 -12.29
CA ASN A 88 -9.44 -5.17 -11.94
C ASN A 88 -10.89 -5.65 -11.92
N LYS A 89 -11.10 -6.88 -12.42
CA LYS A 89 -12.44 -7.47 -12.37
C LYS A 89 -12.85 -7.66 -10.91
N GLY A 90 -14.05 -7.21 -10.58
CA GLY A 90 -14.56 -7.29 -9.22
C GLY A 90 -14.15 -6.13 -8.33
N TYR A 91 -13.66 -5.03 -8.92
CA TYR A 91 -13.32 -3.84 -8.15
C TYR A 91 -14.53 -3.38 -7.33
N GLU A 92 -14.32 -3.19 -6.04
CA GLU A 92 -15.39 -2.79 -5.12
C GLU A 92 -15.38 -1.31 -4.81
N GLY A 93 -14.25 -0.64 -5.06
CA GLY A 93 -14.08 0.76 -4.71
C GLY A 93 -13.96 0.94 -3.20
N GLY A 94 -13.18 1.92 -2.78
CA GLY A 94 -13.02 2.23 -1.38
C GLY A 94 -11.99 1.39 -0.65
N ASP A 95 -11.53 1.93 0.44
CA ASP A 95 -10.48 1.34 1.27
C ASP A 95 -11.11 0.76 2.54
N PRO A 96 -11.02 -0.55 2.78
CA PRO A 96 -11.64 -1.16 3.96
C PRO A 96 -11.01 -0.72 5.28
N ASN A 97 -9.86 -0.08 5.25
CA ASN A 97 -9.12 0.32 6.47
C ASN A 97 -9.04 1.84 6.65
N VAL A 98 -9.83 2.61 5.92
CA VAL A 98 -9.70 4.08 5.93
C VAL A 98 -9.80 4.67 7.34
N GLU A 99 -10.59 4.07 8.20
CA GLU A 99 -10.79 4.59 9.55
C GLU A 99 -9.58 4.40 10.47
N MET A 100 -8.64 3.57 10.06
CA MET A 100 -7.44 3.29 10.87
C MET A 100 -6.29 4.29 10.63
N TYR A 101 -6.41 5.13 9.63
CA TYR A 101 -5.32 6.03 9.25
C TYR A 101 -4.88 6.97 10.38
N SER A 102 -5.83 7.44 11.19
CA SER A 102 -5.54 8.34 12.29
C SER A 102 -4.62 7.70 13.33
N LEU A 103 -4.74 6.40 13.53
CA LEU A 103 -3.87 5.68 14.47
C LEU A 103 -2.43 5.67 14.00
N LEU A 104 -2.24 5.41 12.71
CA LEU A 104 -0.91 5.35 12.12
C LEU A 104 -0.25 6.73 12.13
N GLU A 105 -1.02 7.76 11.81
CA GLU A 105 -0.50 9.12 11.77
C GLU A 105 0.03 9.55 13.13
N GLY A 106 -0.71 9.28 14.19
CA GLY A 106 -0.26 9.59 15.55
C GLY A 106 1.03 8.90 15.92
N ARG A 107 1.16 7.63 15.54
CA ARG A 107 2.39 6.89 15.82
C ARG A 107 3.57 7.39 15.01
N LYS A 108 3.34 7.83 13.80
CA LYS A 108 4.39 8.39 12.96
C LYS A 108 5.02 9.60 13.63
N VAL A 109 4.19 10.49 14.17
CA VAL A 109 4.66 11.66 14.90
C VAL A 109 5.46 11.23 16.13
N ARG A 110 4.95 10.25 16.90
CA ARG A 110 5.65 9.74 18.09
C ARG A 110 6.99 9.15 17.73
N ARG A 111 7.07 8.41 16.64
CA ARG A 111 8.33 7.81 16.21
C ARG A 111 9.37 8.88 15.92
N ASP A 112 8.98 9.90 15.17
CA ASP A 112 9.88 10.99 14.83
C ASP A 112 10.43 11.67 16.09
N PHE A 113 9.55 11.91 17.05
CA PHE A 113 9.94 12.50 18.34
C PHE A 113 10.94 11.62 19.08
N LEU A 114 10.68 10.32 19.15
CA LEU A 114 11.57 9.38 19.86
C LEU A 114 12.91 9.26 19.15
N GLU A 115 12.94 9.32 17.84
CA GLU A 115 14.19 9.30 17.09
C GLU A 115 15.04 10.51 17.40
N GLU A 116 14.43 11.68 17.50
CA GLU A 116 15.15 12.90 17.89
C GLU A 116 15.73 12.79 19.30
N LEU A 117 14.99 12.19 20.22
CA LEU A 117 15.45 12.04 21.59
C LEU A 117 16.62 11.07 21.72
N SER A 118 16.71 10.09 20.81
CA SER A 118 17.77 9.10 20.86
C SER A 118 19.07 9.58 20.24
N LEU A 119 19.05 10.71 19.60
CA LEU A 119 20.25 11.34 19.05
C LEU A 119 20.94 12.19 20.10
#